data_d40aaf32bbb20063364ba410095b236e
#
_entry.id   d40aaf32bbb20063364ba410095b236e
#
_cell.length_a   1.000
_cell.length_b   1.000
_cell.length_c   1.000
_cell.angle_alpha   90.00
_cell.angle_beta   90.00
_cell.angle_gamma   90.00
#
_symmetry.space_group_name_H-M   'P 1'
#
loop_
_entity.id
_entity.type
_entity.pdbx_description
1 polymer ?
#
loop_
_entity_poly.entity_id
_entity_poly.type
_entity_poly.pdbx_seq_one_letter_code
_entity_poly.pdbx_strand_id
1 'polypeptide(L)'
;MDLIFSTATFHWIKDHDRLFRRLAQALKPQGRLVAQCGSKDNIARTRNAMEQVMGEGRFPKFFTGLEDPWNLAAAKTTKARLEAAGFGEVNTWLHEEPTEFDSMDELARFLKTVMLGHHLERLPESEREHFAAMVAARLAQRGELVVDYVRLNILAKREVAT
;
A
#
# COMPACT_ATOMS: atom_id res chain seq x y z
N MET A 1 23.93 -9.84 4.77
CA MET A 1 23.37 -10.13 3.42
C MET A 1 23.94 -9.15 2.42
N ASP A 2 24.07 -9.56 1.17
CA ASP A 2 24.57 -8.67 0.10
C ASP A 2 23.43 -7.93 -0.60
N LEU A 3 22.20 -8.49 -0.57
CA LEU A 3 21.00 -7.93 -1.16
C LEU A 3 19.78 -8.23 -0.30
N ILE A 4 18.92 -7.21 -0.14
CA ILE A 4 17.55 -7.36 0.32
C ILE A 4 16.65 -6.94 -0.84
N PHE A 5 15.76 -7.83 -1.24
CA PHE A 5 14.72 -7.58 -2.23
C PHE A 5 13.34 -7.67 -1.58
N SER A 6 12.49 -6.68 -1.82
CA SER A 6 11.12 -6.66 -1.25
C SER A 6 10.14 -6.07 -2.23
N THR A 7 8.98 -6.72 -2.40
CA THR A 7 7.87 -6.19 -3.18
C THR A 7 6.58 -6.25 -2.37
N ALA A 8 5.74 -5.25 -2.52
CA ALA A 8 4.39 -5.13 -1.93
C ALA A 8 4.30 -5.36 -0.41
N THR A 9 5.37 -5.06 0.36
CA THR A 9 5.47 -5.38 1.78
C THR A 9 5.53 -4.17 2.70
N PHE A 10 6.34 -3.15 2.39
CA PHE A 10 6.68 -2.10 3.37
C PHE A 10 5.47 -1.28 3.80
N HIS A 11 4.51 -1.07 2.93
CA HIS A 11 3.29 -0.34 3.28
C HIS A 11 2.40 -1.03 4.33
N TRP A 12 2.64 -2.30 4.66
CA TRP A 12 1.99 -2.99 5.77
C TRP A 12 2.68 -2.79 7.13
N ILE A 13 3.87 -2.18 7.14
CA ILE A 13 4.69 -1.99 8.33
C ILE A 13 4.49 -0.55 8.83
N LYS A 14 4.00 -0.40 10.07
CA LYS A 14 3.68 0.93 10.62
C LYS A 14 4.93 1.76 10.93
N ASP A 15 5.97 1.17 11.50
CA ASP A 15 7.20 1.85 11.90
C ASP A 15 8.29 1.67 10.84
N HIS A 16 8.32 2.57 9.86
CA HIS A 16 9.33 2.59 8.81
C HIS A 16 10.73 2.97 9.33
N ASP A 17 10.84 3.75 10.38
CA ASP A 17 12.15 4.12 10.94
C ASP A 17 12.83 2.91 11.57
N ARG A 18 12.07 2.10 12.30
CA ARG A 18 12.54 0.83 12.83
C ARG A 18 12.84 -0.17 11.72
N LEU A 19 11.97 -0.27 10.72
CA LEU A 19 12.17 -1.15 9.56
C LEU A 19 13.51 -0.87 8.90
N PHE A 20 13.76 0.37 8.48
CA PHE A 20 14.98 0.72 7.74
C PHE A 20 16.24 0.56 8.57
N ARG A 21 16.22 0.88 9.87
CA ARG A 21 17.35 0.56 10.76
C ARG A 21 17.64 -0.94 10.81
N ARG A 22 16.62 -1.79 10.87
CA ARG A 22 16.80 -3.26 10.89
C ARG A 22 17.32 -3.78 9.55
N LEU A 23 16.84 -3.26 8.43
CA LEU A 23 17.36 -3.62 7.11
C LEU A 23 18.82 -3.22 6.95
N ALA A 24 19.22 -2.03 7.39
CA ALA A 24 20.61 -1.59 7.39
C ALA A 24 21.51 -2.51 8.23
N GLN A 25 21.05 -2.93 9.42
CA GLN A 25 21.80 -3.88 10.28
C GLN A 25 21.96 -5.26 9.63
N ALA A 26 20.98 -5.73 8.87
CA ALA A 26 21.00 -7.03 8.21
C ALA A 26 21.89 -7.09 6.96
N LEU A 27 22.10 -5.95 6.30
CA LEU A 27 22.96 -5.84 5.14
C LEU A 27 24.44 -5.77 5.56
N LYS A 28 25.31 -6.35 4.76
CA LYS A 28 26.76 -6.09 4.84
C LYS A 28 27.07 -4.65 4.39
N PRO A 29 28.22 -4.08 4.77
CA PRO A 29 28.73 -2.86 4.16
C PRO A 29 28.69 -2.97 2.63
N GLN A 30 28.20 -1.93 1.94
CA GLN A 30 27.98 -1.90 0.49
C GLN A 30 26.85 -2.83 -0.02
N GLY A 31 26.13 -3.53 0.86
CA GLY A 31 24.96 -4.32 0.51
C GLY A 31 23.81 -3.43 0.01
N ARG A 32 22.94 -3.98 -0.81
CA ARG A 32 21.90 -3.24 -1.53
C ARG A 32 20.50 -3.54 -1.02
N LEU A 33 19.67 -2.52 -0.98
CA LEU A 33 18.23 -2.63 -0.80
C LEU A 33 17.55 -2.30 -2.13
N VAL A 34 16.72 -3.21 -2.63
CA VAL A 34 15.86 -3.03 -3.79
C VAL A 34 14.43 -3.31 -3.34
N ALA A 35 13.56 -2.31 -3.40
CA ALA A 35 12.19 -2.51 -2.95
C ALA A 35 11.16 -1.74 -3.76
N GLN A 36 9.94 -2.27 -3.80
CA GLN A 36 8.75 -1.62 -4.34
C GLN A 36 7.59 -1.80 -3.37
N CYS A 37 6.84 -0.74 -3.10
CA CYS A 37 5.65 -0.78 -2.26
C CYS A 37 4.63 0.29 -2.68
N GLY A 38 3.46 0.34 -2.03
CA GLY A 38 2.50 1.42 -2.22
C GLY A 38 3.06 2.75 -1.72
N SER A 39 2.89 3.81 -2.50
CA SER A 39 3.26 5.19 -2.14
C SER A 39 2.13 5.91 -1.39
N LYS A 40 2.36 7.15 -0.96
CA LYS A 40 1.35 8.02 -0.36
C LYS A 40 0.07 8.15 -1.21
N ASP A 41 0.23 8.21 -2.52
CA ASP A 41 -0.89 8.41 -3.45
C ASP A 41 -1.40 7.10 -4.06
N ASN A 42 -0.88 5.95 -3.59
CA ASN A 42 -1.30 4.64 -4.03
C ASN A 42 -2.77 4.39 -3.73
N ILE A 43 -3.52 3.93 -4.74
CA ILE A 43 -4.95 3.58 -4.62
C ILE A 43 -5.82 4.69 -4.01
N ALA A 44 -5.49 5.96 -4.26
CA ALA A 44 -6.18 7.09 -3.64
C ALA A 44 -7.67 7.13 -4.01
N ARG A 45 -8.01 6.87 -5.27
CA ARG A 45 -9.41 6.78 -5.74
C ARG A 45 -10.13 5.59 -5.11
N THR A 46 -9.45 4.45 -5.06
CA THR A 46 -10.00 3.23 -4.45
C THR A 46 -10.26 3.43 -2.96
N ARG A 47 -9.32 4.03 -2.22
CA ARG A 47 -9.50 4.36 -0.80
C ARG A 47 -10.67 5.32 -0.58
N ASN A 48 -10.80 6.34 -1.40
CA ASN A 48 -11.93 7.26 -1.32
C ASN A 48 -13.27 6.53 -1.55
N ALA A 49 -13.36 5.63 -2.53
CA ALA A 49 -14.53 4.81 -2.76
C ALA A 49 -14.86 3.92 -1.54
N MET A 50 -13.84 3.31 -0.93
CA MET A 50 -14.00 2.52 0.30
C MET A 50 -14.53 3.37 1.46
N GLU A 51 -13.94 4.54 1.71
CA GLU A 51 -14.35 5.47 2.76
C GLU A 51 -15.81 5.92 2.60
N GLN A 52 -16.22 6.24 1.37
CA GLN A 52 -17.62 6.60 1.08
C GLN A 52 -18.57 5.45 1.42
N VAL A 53 -18.29 4.23 0.96
CA VAL A 53 -19.15 3.08 1.24
C VAL A 53 -19.17 2.72 2.73
N MET A 54 -18.03 2.82 3.43
CA MET A 54 -18.00 2.64 4.89
C MET A 54 -18.89 3.64 5.64
N GLY A 55 -19.05 4.85 5.10
CA GLY A 55 -19.90 5.91 5.67
C GLY A 55 -21.39 5.76 5.34
N GLU A 56 -21.81 4.79 4.52
CA GLU A 56 -23.18 4.68 3.99
C GLU A 56 -24.02 3.61 4.68
N GLY A 57 -25.33 3.89 4.74
CA GLY A 57 -26.35 2.91 5.14
C GLY A 57 -26.08 2.26 6.50
N ARG A 58 -25.88 0.94 6.49
CA ARG A 58 -25.67 0.14 7.69
C ARG A 58 -24.20 -0.10 8.05
N PHE A 59 -23.26 0.35 7.22
CA PHE A 59 -21.84 0.04 7.38
C PHE A 59 -21.11 0.81 8.48
N PRO A 60 -21.43 2.09 8.80
CA PRO A 60 -20.66 2.88 9.76
C PRO A 60 -20.41 2.18 11.11
N LYS A 61 -21.40 1.44 11.60
CA LYS A 61 -21.30 0.73 12.90
C LYS A 61 -20.21 -0.34 12.94
N PHE A 62 -19.82 -0.90 11.77
CA PHE A 62 -18.80 -1.94 11.70
C PHE A 62 -17.37 -1.36 11.62
N PHE A 63 -17.25 -0.11 11.20
CA PHE A 63 -15.95 0.53 10.97
C PHE A 63 -15.56 1.56 12.04
N THR A 64 -16.34 1.68 13.10
CA THR A 64 -15.98 2.52 14.25
C THR A 64 -14.63 2.07 14.81
N GLY A 65 -13.67 3.00 14.92
CA GLY A 65 -12.32 2.73 15.41
C GLY A 65 -11.46 1.86 14.48
N LEU A 66 -11.83 1.73 13.20
CA LEU A 66 -10.96 1.09 12.22
C LEU A 66 -9.72 1.98 11.99
N GLU A 67 -8.55 1.40 12.20
CA GLU A 67 -7.29 2.04 11.81
C GLU A 67 -6.97 1.70 10.35
N ASP A 68 -6.41 2.67 9.62
CA ASP A 68 -5.89 2.42 8.26
C ASP A 68 -4.84 1.30 8.33
N PRO A 69 -4.98 0.19 7.60
CA PRO A 69 -4.01 -0.91 7.66
C PRO A 69 -2.65 -0.53 7.06
N TRP A 70 -2.59 0.49 6.22
CA TRP A 70 -1.40 0.86 5.47
C TRP A 70 -0.62 2.02 6.08
N ASN A 71 0.69 2.01 5.87
CA ASN A 71 1.58 3.16 6.03
C ASN A 71 2.11 3.55 4.65
N LEU A 72 1.36 4.37 3.94
CA LEU A 72 1.67 4.84 2.59
C LEU A 72 2.56 6.09 2.67
N ALA A 73 3.87 5.92 2.52
CA ALA A 73 4.84 7.00 2.66
C ALA A 73 5.16 7.68 1.32
N ALA A 74 5.45 8.98 1.37
CA ALA A 74 5.96 9.73 0.22
C ALA A 74 7.41 9.35 -0.10
N ALA A 75 7.81 9.44 -1.37
CA ALA A 75 9.18 9.16 -1.81
C ALA A 75 10.23 9.98 -1.05
N LYS A 76 10.01 11.29 -0.90
CA LYS A 76 10.91 12.19 -0.15
C LYS A 76 11.07 11.78 1.31
N THR A 77 9.98 11.43 1.99
CA THR A 77 10.01 10.99 3.39
C THR A 77 10.74 9.65 3.53
N THR A 78 10.50 8.73 2.60
CA THR A 78 11.16 7.42 2.58
C THR A 78 12.67 7.58 2.36
N LYS A 79 13.08 8.45 1.42
CA LYS A 79 14.50 8.78 1.20
C LYS A 79 15.16 9.27 2.48
N ALA A 80 14.61 10.29 3.13
CA ALA A 80 15.16 10.84 4.36
C ALA A 80 15.28 9.81 5.49
N ARG A 81 14.29 8.90 5.64
CA ARG A 81 14.34 7.82 6.63
C ARG A 81 15.42 6.78 6.33
N LEU A 82 15.64 6.46 5.06
CA LEU A 82 16.71 5.55 4.64
C LEU A 82 18.10 6.17 4.92
N GLU A 83 18.29 7.44 4.57
CA GLU A 83 19.54 8.16 4.85
C GLU A 83 19.81 8.20 6.37
N ALA A 84 18.81 8.51 7.19
CA ALA A 84 18.92 8.48 8.65
C ALA A 84 19.19 7.09 9.23
N ALA A 85 18.84 6.02 8.50
CA ALA A 85 19.11 4.63 8.89
C ALA A 85 20.50 4.13 8.47
N GLY A 86 21.33 4.95 7.79
CA GLY A 86 22.70 4.59 7.36
C GLY A 86 22.76 4.00 5.95
N PHE A 87 21.80 4.35 5.11
CA PHE A 87 21.91 4.11 3.66
C PHE A 87 22.44 5.36 2.95
N GLY A 88 23.36 5.15 2.03
CA GLY A 88 23.79 6.11 1.01
C GLY A 88 23.27 5.74 -0.36
N GLU A 89 23.60 6.54 -1.38
CA GLU A 89 23.16 6.33 -2.77
C GLU A 89 21.65 6.05 -2.87
N VAL A 90 20.83 6.74 -2.06
CA VAL A 90 19.40 6.50 -1.95
C VAL A 90 18.66 7.12 -3.13
N ASN A 91 18.02 6.30 -3.95
CA ASN A 91 17.12 6.72 -5.00
C ASN A 91 15.71 6.22 -4.72
N THR A 92 14.73 7.15 -4.74
CA THR A 92 13.30 6.83 -4.57
C THR A 92 12.50 7.55 -5.63
N TRP A 93 11.63 6.83 -6.32
CA TRP A 93 10.76 7.42 -7.34
C TRP A 93 9.39 6.76 -7.37
N LEU A 94 8.42 7.47 -7.95
CA LEU A 94 7.08 6.97 -8.14
C LEU A 94 6.92 6.41 -9.56
N HIS A 95 6.07 5.38 -9.68
CA HIS A 95 5.66 4.79 -10.91
C HIS A 95 4.15 4.51 -10.85
N GLU A 96 3.41 5.11 -11.76
CA GLU A 96 1.99 4.82 -11.94
C GLU A 96 1.83 3.50 -12.69
N GLU A 97 1.03 2.61 -12.14
CA GLU A 97 0.81 1.28 -12.68
C GLU A 97 -0.68 0.89 -12.48
N PRO A 98 -1.60 1.63 -13.14
CA PRO A 98 -3.03 1.34 -13.02
C PRO A 98 -3.35 -0.06 -13.54
N THR A 99 -4.27 -0.73 -12.88
CA THR A 99 -4.76 -2.05 -13.29
C THR A 99 -6.19 -1.92 -13.77
N GLU A 100 -6.44 -2.23 -15.03
CA GLU A 100 -7.75 -2.20 -15.68
C GLU A 100 -8.44 -3.56 -15.56
N PHE A 101 -9.78 -3.55 -15.56
CA PHE A 101 -10.62 -4.73 -15.45
C PHE A 101 -11.68 -4.72 -16.54
N ASP A 102 -12.00 -5.90 -17.08
CA ASP A 102 -12.95 -6.06 -18.17
C ASP A 102 -14.42 -6.00 -17.69
N SER A 103 -14.66 -6.21 -16.41
CA SER A 103 -16.03 -6.21 -15.85
C SER A 103 -16.08 -5.75 -14.39
N MET A 104 -17.27 -5.30 -13.97
CA MET A 104 -17.57 -4.98 -12.58
C MET A 104 -17.36 -6.17 -11.64
N ASP A 105 -17.72 -7.37 -12.09
CA ASP A 105 -17.59 -8.60 -11.29
C ASP A 105 -16.12 -8.96 -11.08
N GLU A 106 -15.28 -8.74 -12.08
CA GLU A 106 -13.84 -8.96 -11.98
C GLU A 106 -13.21 -7.94 -11.01
N LEU A 107 -13.54 -6.67 -11.16
CA LEU A 107 -13.10 -5.62 -10.25
C LEU A 107 -13.54 -5.91 -8.80
N ALA A 108 -14.80 -6.25 -8.56
CA ALA A 108 -15.31 -6.55 -7.24
C ALA A 108 -14.60 -7.77 -6.62
N ARG A 109 -14.35 -8.82 -7.39
CA ARG A 109 -13.61 -10.01 -6.97
C ARG A 109 -12.17 -9.69 -6.62
N PHE A 110 -11.50 -8.88 -7.45
CA PHE A 110 -10.14 -8.41 -7.19
C PHE A 110 -10.06 -7.59 -5.90
N LEU A 111 -10.95 -6.60 -5.74
CA LEU A 111 -11.02 -5.79 -4.53
C LEU A 111 -11.22 -6.66 -3.28
N LYS A 112 -12.16 -7.60 -3.32
CA LYS A 112 -12.44 -8.53 -2.23
C LYS A 112 -11.22 -9.36 -1.85
N THR A 113 -10.50 -9.87 -2.85
CA THR A 113 -9.41 -10.84 -2.63
C THR A 113 -8.10 -10.16 -2.24
N VAL A 114 -7.80 -8.99 -2.82
CA VAL A 114 -6.48 -8.37 -2.72
C VAL A 114 -6.46 -7.18 -1.76
N MET A 115 -7.54 -6.40 -1.68
CA MET A 115 -7.48 -5.09 -1.03
C MET A 115 -8.36 -4.98 0.21
N LEU A 116 -9.54 -5.58 0.21
CA LEU A 116 -10.54 -5.37 1.24
C LEU A 116 -10.41 -6.30 2.46
N GLY A 117 -9.46 -7.21 2.50
CA GLY A 117 -9.37 -8.25 3.55
C GLY A 117 -9.57 -7.69 4.96
N HIS A 118 -8.79 -6.67 5.33
CA HIS A 118 -8.87 -6.02 6.66
C HIS A 118 -10.25 -5.39 6.94
N HIS A 119 -10.91 -4.85 5.93
CA HIS A 119 -12.25 -4.27 6.03
C HIS A 119 -13.32 -5.38 6.14
N LEU A 120 -13.19 -6.44 5.34
CA LEU A 120 -14.13 -7.55 5.32
C LEU A 120 -14.14 -8.36 6.61
N GLU A 121 -13.02 -8.41 7.34
CA GLU A 121 -12.94 -9.04 8.66
C GLU A 121 -13.86 -8.36 9.69
N ARG A 122 -14.16 -7.07 9.53
CA ARG A 122 -15.08 -6.32 10.37
C ARG A 122 -16.55 -6.61 10.08
N LEU A 123 -16.86 -7.17 8.92
CA LEU A 123 -18.22 -7.39 8.44
C LEU A 123 -18.68 -8.82 8.67
N PRO A 124 -19.98 -9.03 9.01
CA PRO A 124 -20.61 -10.33 8.90
C PRO A 124 -20.43 -10.89 7.49
N GLU A 125 -20.30 -12.20 7.37
CA GLU A 125 -20.07 -12.87 6.07
C GLU A 125 -21.12 -12.49 5.03
N SER A 126 -22.38 -12.39 5.45
CA SER A 126 -23.51 -12.00 4.59
C SER A 126 -23.41 -10.59 3.99
N GLU A 127 -22.53 -9.72 4.54
CA GLU A 127 -22.35 -8.35 4.07
C GLU A 127 -21.13 -8.17 3.16
N ARG A 128 -20.22 -9.12 3.16
CA ARG A 128 -18.91 -8.97 2.51
C ARG A 128 -19.01 -8.81 0.99
N GLU A 129 -19.83 -9.63 0.34
CA GLU A 129 -20.07 -9.52 -1.12
C GLU A 129 -20.72 -8.18 -1.47
N HIS A 130 -21.73 -7.80 -0.72
CA HIS A 130 -22.44 -6.55 -0.96
C HIS A 130 -21.52 -5.34 -0.80
N PHE A 131 -20.70 -5.32 0.26
CA PHE A 131 -19.72 -4.26 0.48
C PHE A 131 -18.72 -4.16 -0.66
N ALA A 132 -18.13 -5.27 -1.10
CA ALA A 132 -17.16 -5.29 -2.21
C ALA A 132 -17.79 -4.79 -3.53
N ALA A 133 -19.03 -5.22 -3.82
CA ALA A 133 -19.76 -4.78 -5.00
C ALA A 133 -20.07 -3.27 -4.95
N MET A 134 -20.43 -2.73 -3.78
CA MET A 134 -20.65 -1.28 -3.62
C MET A 134 -19.38 -0.48 -3.83
N VAL A 135 -18.23 -0.94 -3.29
CA VAL A 135 -16.94 -0.27 -3.52
C VAL A 135 -16.58 -0.28 -5.00
N ALA A 136 -16.75 -1.42 -5.70
CA ALA A 136 -16.52 -1.52 -7.14
C ALA A 136 -17.44 -0.57 -7.92
N ALA A 137 -18.73 -0.55 -7.61
CA ALA A 137 -19.68 0.36 -8.25
C ALA A 137 -19.35 1.83 -8.02
N ARG A 138 -18.87 2.19 -6.83
CA ARG A 138 -18.45 3.55 -6.50
C ARG A 138 -17.19 3.94 -7.27
N LEU A 139 -16.23 3.05 -7.40
CA LEU A 139 -15.00 3.27 -8.16
C LEU A 139 -15.30 3.45 -9.67
N ALA A 140 -16.26 2.69 -10.18
CA ALA A 140 -16.67 2.72 -11.58
C ALA A 140 -17.59 3.90 -11.98
N GLN A 141 -18.02 4.75 -11.05
CA GLN A 141 -18.95 5.86 -11.34
C GLN A 141 -18.43 6.85 -12.41
N ARG A 142 -17.14 6.85 -12.69
CA ARG A 142 -16.52 7.66 -13.75
C ARG A 142 -16.36 6.92 -15.08
N GLY A 143 -16.92 5.72 -15.21
CA GLY A 143 -16.82 4.89 -16.42
C GLY A 143 -15.52 4.13 -16.59
N GLU A 144 -14.64 4.14 -15.56
CA GLU A 144 -13.36 3.45 -15.60
C GLU A 144 -13.32 2.31 -14.56
N LEU A 145 -13.06 1.10 -15.02
CA LEU A 145 -12.86 -0.08 -14.17
C LEU A 145 -11.37 -0.22 -13.86
N VAL A 146 -10.85 0.67 -13.01
CA VAL A 146 -9.41 0.80 -12.77
C VAL A 146 -9.10 0.90 -11.28
N VAL A 147 -8.08 0.15 -10.85
CA VAL A 147 -7.41 0.36 -9.57
C VAL A 147 -6.16 1.21 -9.80
N ASP A 148 -6.11 2.35 -9.17
CA ASP A 148 -5.12 3.43 -9.36
C ASP A 148 -3.83 3.17 -8.56
N TYR A 149 -3.05 2.17 -8.95
CA TYR A 149 -1.77 1.91 -8.30
C TYR A 149 -0.72 2.97 -8.60
N VAL A 150 -0.10 3.48 -7.53
CA VAL A 150 1.11 4.32 -7.59
C VAL A 150 2.19 3.67 -6.72
N ARG A 151 3.20 3.12 -7.36
CA ARG A 151 4.29 2.38 -6.72
C ARG A 151 5.43 3.32 -6.32
N LEU A 152 5.89 3.16 -5.10
CA LEU A 152 7.15 3.72 -4.62
C LEU A 152 8.26 2.70 -4.85
N ASN A 153 9.22 3.05 -5.68
CA ASN A 153 10.43 2.27 -5.92
C ASN A 153 11.58 2.81 -5.08
N ILE A 154 12.41 1.91 -4.57
CA ILE A 154 13.51 2.20 -3.65
C ILE A 154 14.75 1.44 -4.13
N LEU A 155 15.83 2.17 -4.36
CA LEU A 155 17.18 1.64 -4.50
C LEU A 155 18.06 2.34 -3.48
N ALA A 156 18.75 1.57 -2.65
CA ALA A 156 19.66 2.14 -1.66
C ALA A 156 20.82 1.19 -1.39
N LYS A 157 21.94 1.74 -0.93
CA LYS A 157 23.15 1.00 -0.60
C LYS A 157 23.55 1.30 0.83
N ARG A 158 23.85 0.27 1.61
CA ARG A 158 24.34 0.48 2.96
C ARG A 158 25.71 1.15 2.95
N GLU A 159 25.85 2.23 3.69
CA GLU A 159 27.15 2.89 3.87
C GLU A 159 28.13 2.02 4.68
N VAL A 160 29.43 2.24 4.46
CA VAL A 160 30.47 1.73 5.32
C VAL A 160 30.52 2.63 6.56
N ALA A 161 30.38 2.06 7.74
CA ALA A 161 30.63 2.84 8.97
C ALA A 161 32.08 3.35 8.94
N THR A 162 32.25 4.68 8.87
CA THR A 162 33.54 5.34 9.05
C THR A 162 33.95 5.30 10.50
#